data_63946428faf9caf47dfd16b29fcc839d
#
_entry.id   63946428faf9caf47dfd16b29fcc839d
#
_cell.length_a   1.000
_cell.length_b   1.000
_cell.length_c   1.000
_cell.angle_alpha   90.00
_cell.angle_beta   90.00
_cell.angle_gamma   90.00
#
_symmetry.space_group_name_H-M   'P 1'
#
loop_
_entity.id
_entity.type
_entity.pdbx_description
1 polymer ?
#
loop_
_entity_poly.entity_id
_entity_poly.type
_entity_poly.pdbx_seq_one_letter_code
_entity_poly.pdbx_strand_id
1 'polypeptide(L)'
;DDLHIRITATNRGPDTAMLWLLPTLWFRNTWSWRRDAPKPRLATAGAGKAIDAEHDTLGRRRLICPDADGLWFVDNETNGRRLYGVDGPAYPKDGVNDRLVHGADTVNAAGEGTKAAALHERRLGPGEAATITLRLTDEVDARAVDAAPVFARRMAEADAFYASRLPAALDDDRKAIARQAYAGLL
;
A
#
# COMPACT_ATOMS: atom_id res chain seq x y z
N ASP A 1 -14.25 -0.69 10.22
CA ASP A 1 -13.70 -1.93 9.63
C ASP A 1 -12.20 -1.77 9.36
N ASP A 2 -11.42 -2.82 9.70
CA ASP A 2 -9.97 -2.82 9.53
C ASP A 2 -9.53 -3.71 8.37
N LEU A 3 -8.58 -3.23 7.60
CA LEU A 3 -7.83 -4.01 6.63
C LEU A 3 -6.38 -4.14 7.11
N HIS A 4 -5.96 -5.35 7.45
CA HIS A 4 -4.57 -5.66 7.76
C HIS A 4 -3.86 -6.20 6.52
N ILE A 5 -2.70 -5.61 6.21
CA ILE A 5 -1.91 -5.94 5.02
C ILE A 5 -0.54 -6.43 5.50
N ARG A 6 -0.14 -7.62 5.07
CA ARG A 6 1.19 -8.18 5.32
C ARG A 6 1.87 -8.47 4.00
N ILE A 7 3.05 -7.89 3.82
CA ILE A 7 3.88 -8.08 2.63
C ILE A 7 5.18 -8.73 3.08
N THR A 8 5.49 -9.90 2.52
CA THR A 8 6.77 -10.58 2.75
C THR A 8 7.52 -10.66 1.42
N ALA A 9 8.76 -10.18 1.43
CA ALA A 9 9.65 -10.26 0.28
C ALA A 9 10.90 -11.06 0.67
N THR A 10 11.29 -12.00 -0.19
CA THR A 10 12.46 -12.88 0.02
C THR A 10 13.47 -12.63 -1.08
N ASN A 11 14.72 -12.41 -0.72
CA ASN A 11 15.83 -12.38 -1.66
C ASN A 11 16.17 -13.82 -2.11
N ARG A 12 15.83 -14.16 -3.33
CA ARG A 12 16.14 -15.47 -3.94
C ARG A 12 17.40 -15.46 -4.79
N GLY A 13 18.09 -14.32 -4.86
CA GLY A 13 19.37 -14.19 -5.55
C GLY A 13 20.54 -14.70 -4.70
N PRO A 14 21.71 -14.90 -5.32
CA PRO A 14 22.93 -15.35 -4.63
C PRO A 14 23.63 -14.25 -3.84
N ASP A 15 23.32 -12.99 -4.10
CA ASP A 15 23.99 -11.84 -3.53
C ASP A 15 23.07 -11.02 -2.62
N THR A 16 23.68 -10.27 -1.68
CA THR A 16 22.96 -9.30 -0.87
C THR A 16 22.41 -8.17 -1.74
N ALA A 17 21.14 -7.86 -1.60
CA ALA A 17 20.45 -6.81 -2.35
C ALA A 17 19.74 -5.80 -1.44
N MET A 18 19.66 -4.56 -1.90
CA MET A 18 18.75 -3.56 -1.32
C MET A 18 17.36 -3.73 -1.91
N LEU A 19 16.37 -3.75 -1.04
CA LEU A 19 14.95 -3.80 -1.40
C LEU A 19 14.28 -2.53 -0.91
N TRP A 20 13.55 -1.86 -1.79
CA TRP A 20 12.65 -0.76 -1.46
C TRP A 20 11.20 -1.22 -1.67
N LEU A 21 10.44 -1.30 -0.58
CA LEU A 21 9.01 -1.56 -0.63
C LEU A 21 8.29 -0.23 -0.39
N LEU A 22 7.38 0.11 -1.31
CA LEU A 22 6.63 1.36 -1.26
C LEU A 22 5.11 1.09 -1.34
N PRO A 23 4.49 0.50 -0.31
CA PRO A 23 3.02 0.45 -0.23
C PRO A 23 2.47 1.85 -0.42
N THR A 24 1.53 1.98 -1.35
CA THR A 24 1.05 3.29 -1.79
C THR A 24 -0.44 3.43 -1.57
N LEU A 25 -0.85 4.50 -0.88
CA LEU A 25 -2.24 4.89 -0.71
C LEU A 25 -2.57 6.03 -1.69
N TRP A 26 -3.68 5.90 -2.41
CA TRP A 26 -4.14 6.91 -3.36
C TRP A 26 -5.61 6.72 -3.68
N PHE A 27 -6.24 7.78 -4.18
CA PHE A 27 -7.59 7.73 -4.72
C PHE A 27 -7.57 7.84 -6.24
N ARG A 28 -8.56 7.21 -6.91
CA ARG A 28 -8.74 7.39 -8.34
C ARG A 28 -8.92 8.88 -8.65
N ASN A 29 -8.15 9.39 -9.58
CA ASN A 29 -8.22 10.81 -9.97
C ASN A 29 -9.53 11.07 -10.74
N THR A 30 -10.61 11.29 -10.02
CA THR A 30 -11.91 11.69 -10.55
C THR A 30 -12.14 13.20 -10.47
N TRP A 31 -11.35 13.92 -9.66
CA TRP A 31 -11.45 15.38 -9.53
C TRP A 31 -11.03 16.13 -10.79
N SER A 32 -10.18 15.55 -11.63
CA SER A 32 -9.80 16.13 -12.92
C SER A 32 -10.92 16.05 -13.98
N TRP A 33 -12.01 15.32 -13.72
CA TRP A 33 -13.11 15.14 -14.68
C TRP A 33 -14.18 16.22 -14.60
N ARG A 34 -14.27 16.96 -13.50
CA ARG A 34 -15.21 18.06 -13.28
C ARG A 34 -14.49 19.25 -12.68
N ARG A 35 -14.88 20.44 -13.08
CA ARG A 35 -14.21 21.70 -12.70
C ARG A 35 -14.15 21.92 -11.18
N ASP A 36 -15.19 21.59 -10.44
CA ASP A 36 -15.33 21.87 -9.01
C ASP A 36 -15.44 20.57 -8.18
N ALA A 37 -14.86 19.47 -8.67
CA ALA A 37 -14.86 18.22 -7.92
C ALA A 37 -13.93 18.34 -6.69
N PRO A 38 -14.38 17.90 -5.50
CA PRO A 38 -13.55 17.92 -4.32
C PRO A 38 -12.33 17.03 -4.50
N LYS A 39 -11.17 17.58 -4.15
CA LYS A 39 -9.89 16.86 -4.23
C LYS A 39 -9.66 16.15 -2.89
N PRO A 40 -9.41 14.83 -2.87
CA PRO A 40 -9.11 14.13 -1.63
C PRO A 40 -7.78 14.62 -1.05
N ARG A 41 -7.58 14.41 0.25
CA ARG A 41 -6.34 14.80 0.92
C ARG A 41 -5.74 13.62 1.65
N LEU A 42 -4.45 13.43 1.47
CA LEU A 42 -3.59 12.57 2.28
C LEU A 42 -2.60 13.45 3.03
N ALA A 43 -2.37 13.16 4.31
CA ALA A 43 -1.42 13.92 5.13
C ALA A 43 -0.69 13.02 6.13
N THR A 44 0.52 13.43 6.50
CA THR A 44 1.29 12.78 7.57
C THR A 44 0.55 12.83 8.89
N ALA A 45 0.53 11.72 9.62
CA ALA A 45 -0.03 11.58 10.95
C ALA A 45 0.84 10.68 11.84
N GLY A 46 0.48 10.56 13.13
CA GLY A 46 1.08 9.59 14.03
C GLY A 46 2.60 9.68 14.15
N ALA A 47 3.14 10.87 14.33
CA ALA A 47 4.59 11.13 14.39
C ALA A 47 5.36 10.58 13.16
N GLY A 48 4.75 10.68 11.96
CA GLY A 48 5.34 10.22 10.71
C GLY A 48 5.27 8.72 10.46
N LYS A 49 4.39 8.00 11.19
CA LYS A 49 4.19 6.55 11.02
C LYS A 49 2.77 6.20 10.55
N ALA A 50 2.00 7.19 10.14
CA ALA A 50 0.66 7.00 9.58
C ALA A 50 0.35 8.05 8.53
N ILE A 51 -0.61 7.72 7.66
CA ILE A 51 -1.16 8.60 6.63
C ILE A 51 -2.65 8.74 6.92
N ASP A 52 -3.09 9.97 7.22
CA ASP A 52 -4.51 10.29 7.27
C ASP A 52 -5.01 10.57 5.85
N ALA A 53 -6.17 10.03 5.54
CA ALA A 53 -6.83 10.17 4.26
C ALA A 53 -8.24 10.72 4.44
N GLU A 54 -8.58 11.74 3.66
CA GLU A 54 -9.92 12.35 3.64
C GLU A 54 -10.47 12.30 2.21
N HIS A 55 -11.68 11.79 2.07
CA HIS A 55 -12.38 11.70 0.79
C HIS A 55 -13.86 12.03 1.01
N ASP A 56 -14.47 12.75 0.07
CA ASP A 56 -15.84 13.25 0.18
C ASP A 56 -16.89 12.15 0.40
N THR A 57 -16.74 11.03 -0.27
CA THR A 57 -17.69 9.91 -0.20
C THR A 57 -17.23 8.74 0.67
N LEU A 58 -15.91 8.52 0.81
CA LEU A 58 -15.34 7.43 1.60
C LEU A 58 -15.06 7.85 3.05
N GLY A 59 -15.21 9.13 3.35
CA GLY A 59 -14.93 9.69 4.67
C GLY A 59 -13.45 9.64 5.04
N ARG A 60 -13.18 9.56 6.35
CA ARG A 60 -11.82 9.55 6.89
C ARG A 60 -11.30 8.13 7.03
N ARG A 61 -10.03 7.96 6.73
CA ARG A 61 -9.29 6.69 6.88
C ARG A 61 -7.89 7.00 7.39
N ARG A 62 -7.27 6.02 8.04
CA ARG A 62 -5.87 6.08 8.46
C ARG A 62 -5.13 4.83 8.01
N LEU A 63 -4.04 4.99 7.28
CA LEU A 63 -3.09 3.92 7.01
C LEU A 63 -1.92 4.02 7.99
N ILE A 64 -1.77 3.01 8.83
CA ILE A 64 -0.71 2.92 9.84
C ILE A 64 0.43 2.10 9.27
N CYS A 65 1.64 2.67 9.28
CA CYS A 65 2.86 2.11 8.71
C CYS A 65 3.97 2.13 9.77
N PRO A 66 3.92 1.28 10.81
CA PRO A 66 4.77 1.41 11.99
C PRO A 66 6.27 1.34 11.69
N ASP A 67 6.66 0.54 10.71
CA ASP A 67 8.04 0.27 10.34
C ASP A 67 8.50 1.03 9.10
N ALA A 68 7.76 2.05 8.68
CA ALA A 68 8.16 2.89 7.55
C ALA A 68 9.40 3.72 7.89
N ASP A 69 10.37 3.76 7.00
CA ASP A 69 11.57 4.59 7.12
C ASP A 69 11.27 6.04 6.74
N GLY A 70 10.22 6.26 5.91
CA GLY A 70 9.72 7.58 5.54
C GLY A 70 8.34 7.53 4.90
N LEU A 71 7.68 8.69 4.83
CA LEU A 71 6.42 8.87 4.10
C LEU A 71 6.64 9.92 3.02
N TRP A 72 6.34 9.59 1.78
CA TRP A 72 6.48 10.45 0.63
C TRP A 72 5.11 10.79 0.04
N PHE A 73 4.90 12.06 -0.24
CA PHE A 73 3.64 12.58 -0.74
C PHE A 73 3.82 13.22 -2.10
N VAL A 74 2.89 12.95 -3.00
CA VAL A 74 2.78 13.54 -4.34
C VAL A 74 1.31 13.68 -4.71
N ASP A 75 1.02 14.33 -5.82
CA ASP A 75 -0.32 14.34 -6.40
C ASP A 75 -0.52 13.16 -7.35
N ASN A 76 -1.68 12.49 -7.25
CA ASN A 76 -2.06 11.44 -8.19
C ASN A 76 -2.51 12.02 -9.53
N GLU A 77 -1.67 12.87 -10.08
CA GLU A 77 -1.88 13.56 -11.35
C GLU A 77 -0.69 13.32 -12.28
N THR A 78 -0.96 13.40 -13.57
CA THR A 78 0.05 13.17 -14.61
C THR A 78 1.02 14.35 -14.67
N ASN A 79 2.30 14.08 -14.88
CA ASN A 79 3.34 15.08 -15.12
C ASN A 79 3.16 15.68 -16.50
N GLY A 80 2.30 16.70 -16.59
CA GLY A 80 2.00 17.40 -17.85
C GLY A 80 3.22 18.08 -18.45
N ARG A 81 4.10 18.63 -17.60
CA ARG A 81 5.33 19.28 -18.06
C ARG A 81 6.27 18.32 -18.76
N ARG A 82 6.48 17.11 -18.17
CA ARG A 82 7.36 16.09 -18.75
C ARG A 82 6.81 15.50 -20.05
N LEU A 83 5.50 15.25 -20.12
CA LEU A 83 4.90 14.53 -21.24
C LEU A 83 4.41 15.43 -22.38
N TYR A 84 3.95 16.63 -22.05
CA TYR A 84 3.23 17.49 -23.00
C TYR A 84 3.74 18.94 -23.05
N GLY A 85 4.71 19.30 -22.21
CA GLY A 85 5.18 20.68 -22.09
C GLY A 85 4.17 21.67 -21.51
N VAL A 86 3.13 21.16 -20.81
CA VAL A 86 2.09 22.00 -20.20
C VAL A 86 2.25 22.04 -18.68
N ASP A 87 1.71 23.07 -18.05
CA ASP A 87 1.72 23.17 -16.59
C ASP A 87 0.93 22.02 -15.93
N GLY A 88 1.35 21.65 -14.74
CA GLY A 88 0.77 20.57 -13.95
C GLY A 88 1.07 20.72 -12.46
N PRO A 89 0.75 19.72 -11.63
CA PRO A 89 1.02 19.79 -10.21
C PRO A 89 2.52 19.93 -9.92
N ALA A 90 2.84 20.56 -8.80
CA ALA A 90 4.23 20.74 -8.36
C ALA A 90 4.92 19.39 -8.09
N TYR A 91 4.17 18.43 -7.58
CA TYR A 91 4.65 17.08 -7.23
C TYR A 91 3.78 16.01 -7.94
N PRO A 92 4.00 15.75 -9.23
CA PRO A 92 3.21 14.78 -9.98
C PRO A 92 3.50 13.32 -9.53
N LYS A 93 2.64 12.40 -9.91
CA LYS A 93 2.64 10.99 -9.44
C LYS A 93 3.94 10.22 -9.69
N ASP A 94 4.73 10.60 -10.67
CA ASP A 94 6.04 10.02 -11.00
C ASP A 94 7.18 10.56 -10.11
N GLY A 95 6.92 11.59 -9.31
CA GLY A 95 7.89 12.15 -8.38
C GLY A 95 8.42 11.15 -7.35
N VAL A 96 7.62 10.16 -6.95
CA VAL A 96 8.08 9.07 -6.07
C VAL A 96 9.21 8.28 -6.73
N ASN A 97 9.08 7.97 -8.03
CA ASN A 97 10.12 7.26 -8.77
C ASN A 97 11.40 8.11 -8.92
N ASP A 98 11.26 9.38 -9.27
CA ASP A 98 12.41 10.28 -9.45
C ASP A 98 13.14 10.49 -8.11
N ARG A 99 12.41 10.55 -7.00
CA ARG A 99 12.99 10.60 -5.65
C ARG A 99 13.77 9.33 -5.33
N LEU A 100 13.20 8.16 -5.61
CA LEU A 100 13.82 6.87 -5.29
C LEU A 100 15.07 6.62 -6.15
N VAL A 101 14.96 6.80 -7.45
CA VAL A 101 16.01 6.41 -8.40
C VAL A 101 17.11 7.46 -8.52
N HIS A 102 16.73 8.74 -8.45
CA HIS A 102 17.65 9.84 -8.73
C HIS A 102 17.93 10.73 -7.51
N GLY A 103 17.31 10.48 -6.37
CA GLY A 103 17.42 11.33 -5.18
C GLY A 103 16.84 12.74 -5.39
N ALA A 104 16.01 12.92 -6.43
CA ALA A 104 15.48 14.24 -6.80
C ALA A 104 14.50 14.77 -5.74
N ASP A 105 14.41 16.10 -5.62
CA ASP A 105 13.47 16.77 -4.70
C ASP A 105 12.09 16.90 -5.37
N THR A 106 11.40 15.78 -5.53
CA THR A 106 10.16 15.63 -6.29
C THR A 106 8.97 15.15 -5.46
N VAL A 107 9.14 15.10 -4.14
CA VAL A 107 8.08 14.78 -3.18
C VAL A 107 7.77 15.99 -2.31
N ASN A 108 6.50 16.13 -1.89
CA ASN A 108 6.06 17.29 -1.11
C ASN A 108 6.59 17.23 0.33
N ALA A 109 7.52 18.11 0.66
CA ALA A 109 8.10 18.23 2.00
C ALA A 109 7.09 18.66 3.08
N ALA A 110 5.93 19.24 2.70
CA ALA A 110 4.85 19.55 3.63
C ALA A 110 4.13 18.29 4.15
N GLY A 111 4.42 17.11 3.60
CA GLY A 111 3.83 15.86 4.05
C GLY A 111 2.35 15.71 3.70
N GLU A 112 1.95 16.24 2.56
CA GLU A 112 0.56 16.13 2.07
C GLU A 112 0.49 16.03 0.54
N GLY A 113 -0.63 15.45 0.05
CA GLY A 113 -0.90 15.26 -1.38
C GLY A 113 -2.17 14.45 -1.61
N THR A 114 -2.31 13.90 -2.79
CA THR A 114 -3.42 12.99 -3.14
C THR A 114 -2.96 11.54 -3.41
N LYS A 115 -1.65 11.30 -3.26
CA LYS A 115 -1.00 9.99 -3.30
C LYS A 115 0.15 9.99 -2.30
N ALA A 116 0.26 8.94 -1.49
CA ALA A 116 1.33 8.79 -0.52
C ALA A 116 1.94 7.39 -0.59
N ALA A 117 3.26 7.31 -0.44
CA ALA A 117 4.00 6.05 -0.37
C ALA A 117 4.70 5.94 0.99
N ALA A 118 4.56 4.79 1.64
CA ALA A 118 5.33 4.45 2.83
C ALA A 118 6.61 3.73 2.40
N LEU A 119 7.76 4.37 2.60
CA LEU A 119 9.06 3.81 2.24
C LEU A 119 9.50 2.80 3.29
N HIS A 120 9.92 1.62 2.86
CA HIS A 120 10.61 0.62 3.66
C HIS A 120 11.88 0.19 2.94
N GLU A 121 13.02 0.46 3.54
CA GLU A 121 14.34 0.08 3.02
C GLU A 121 14.85 -1.15 3.77
N ARG A 122 15.16 -2.22 3.05
CA ARG A 122 15.64 -3.46 3.66
C ARG A 122 16.82 -4.00 2.87
N ARG A 123 17.91 -4.28 3.58
CA ARG A 123 19.07 -4.96 3.01
C ARG A 123 18.94 -6.44 3.33
N LEU A 124 18.81 -7.27 2.30
CA LEU A 124 18.56 -8.69 2.43
C LEU A 124 19.71 -9.50 1.84
N GLY A 125 20.30 -10.39 2.64
CA GLY A 125 21.24 -11.41 2.19
C GLY A 125 20.54 -12.52 1.38
N PRO A 126 21.29 -13.44 0.78
CA PRO A 126 20.73 -14.59 0.08
C PRO A 126 19.82 -15.42 0.98
N GLY A 127 18.61 -15.69 0.51
CA GLY A 127 17.59 -16.44 1.26
C GLY A 127 16.89 -15.67 2.38
N GLU A 128 17.34 -14.47 2.72
CA GLU A 128 16.69 -13.65 3.74
C GLU A 128 15.36 -13.07 3.27
N ALA A 129 14.46 -12.86 4.22
CA ALA A 129 13.14 -12.25 3.98
C ALA A 129 12.89 -11.09 4.94
N ALA A 130 12.19 -10.07 4.45
CA ALA A 130 11.62 -9.01 5.27
C ALA A 130 10.09 -9.07 5.18
N THR A 131 9.45 -8.82 6.31
CA THR A 131 7.99 -8.72 6.40
C THR A 131 7.63 -7.35 6.95
N ILE A 132 6.70 -6.66 6.29
CA ILE A 132 6.09 -5.42 6.77
C ILE A 132 4.59 -5.65 6.98
N THR A 133 4.02 -4.94 7.94
CA THR A 133 2.59 -4.99 8.24
C THR A 133 2.03 -3.58 8.28
N LEU A 134 0.87 -3.41 7.63
CA LEU A 134 0.14 -2.15 7.60
C LEU A 134 -1.30 -2.40 8.08
N ARG A 135 -1.94 -1.35 8.61
CA ARG A 135 -3.36 -1.36 8.98
C ARG A 135 -4.05 -0.16 8.35
N LEU A 136 -5.06 -0.39 7.54
CA LEU A 136 -5.98 0.64 7.08
C LEU A 136 -7.28 0.55 7.89
N THR A 137 -7.70 1.65 8.49
CA THR A 137 -8.84 1.71 9.41
C THR A 137 -9.63 3.01 9.25
N ASP A 138 -10.87 3.02 9.70
CA ASP A 138 -11.70 4.23 9.85
C ASP A 138 -11.59 4.86 11.25
N GLU A 139 -10.84 4.24 12.17
CA GLU A 139 -10.55 4.80 13.48
C GLU A 139 -9.46 5.87 13.40
N VAL A 140 -9.81 7.13 13.59
CA VAL A 140 -8.91 8.28 13.38
C VAL A 140 -7.72 8.30 14.33
N ASP A 141 -7.88 7.78 15.56
CA ASP A 141 -6.82 7.75 16.57
C ASP A 141 -6.17 6.37 16.72
N ALA A 142 -6.44 5.47 15.79
CA ALA A 142 -5.89 4.14 15.80
C ALA A 142 -4.35 4.14 15.78
N ARG A 143 -3.79 3.17 16.45
CA ARG A 143 -2.34 2.89 16.51
C ARG A 143 -2.03 1.54 15.90
N ALA A 144 -0.75 1.26 15.74
CA ALA A 144 -0.28 -0.07 15.37
C ALA A 144 -0.73 -1.10 16.42
N VAL A 145 -1.17 -2.25 15.93
CA VAL A 145 -1.57 -3.38 16.76
C VAL A 145 -0.87 -4.63 16.25
N ASP A 146 -0.70 -5.63 17.12
CA ASP A 146 -0.26 -6.94 16.65
C ASP A 146 -1.35 -7.56 15.77
N ALA A 147 -1.04 -7.70 14.50
CA ALA A 147 -1.96 -8.28 13.51
C ALA A 147 -1.88 -9.82 13.42
N ALA A 148 -0.91 -10.47 14.08
CA ALA A 148 -0.70 -11.92 13.96
C ALA A 148 -1.94 -12.72 14.34
N PRO A 149 -2.68 -12.43 15.44
CA PRO A 149 -3.91 -13.13 15.78
C PRO A 149 -5.03 -12.95 14.74
N VAL A 150 -5.10 -11.75 14.11
CA VAL A 150 -6.09 -11.47 13.07
C VAL A 150 -5.79 -12.31 11.83
N PHE A 151 -4.54 -12.35 11.37
CA PHE A 151 -4.13 -13.19 10.24
C PHE A 151 -4.40 -14.65 10.52
N ALA A 152 -4.01 -15.17 11.69
CA ALA A 152 -4.22 -16.58 12.05
C ALA A 152 -5.73 -16.95 12.00
N ARG A 153 -6.58 -16.10 12.56
CA ARG A 153 -8.05 -16.32 12.53
C ARG A 153 -8.59 -16.28 11.11
N ARG A 154 -8.26 -15.27 10.31
CA ARG A 154 -8.73 -15.14 8.92
C ARG A 154 -8.26 -16.29 8.03
N MET A 155 -7.02 -16.75 8.22
CA MET A 155 -6.50 -17.94 7.51
C MET A 155 -7.30 -19.20 7.87
N ALA A 156 -7.53 -19.43 9.16
CA ALA A 156 -8.32 -20.60 9.61
C ALA A 156 -9.77 -20.56 9.08
N GLU A 157 -10.41 -19.39 9.08
CA GLU A 157 -11.75 -19.22 8.51
C GLU A 157 -11.77 -19.50 6.99
N ALA A 158 -10.76 -18.99 6.24
CA ALA A 158 -10.62 -19.28 4.82
C ALA A 158 -10.38 -20.78 4.58
N ASP A 159 -9.52 -21.41 5.37
CA ASP A 159 -9.26 -22.85 5.27
C ASP A 159 -10.54 -23.69 5.50
N ALA A 160 -11.32 -23.34 6.52
CA ALA A 160 -12.60 -24.00 6.80
C ALA A 160 -13.62 -23.79 5.67
N PHE A 161 -13.70 -22.57 5.12
CA PHE A 161 -14.56 -22.27 3.99
C PHE A 161 -14.22 -23.13 2.77
N TYR A 162 -12.95 -23.16 2.35
CA TYR A 162 -12.54 -23.93 1.18
C TYR A 162 -12.66 -25.44 1.43
N ALA A 163 -12.34 -25.92 2.63
CA ALA A 163 -12.54 -27.33 2.98
C ALA A 163 -14.02 -27.77 2.84
N SER A 164 -14.96 -26.86 3.11
CA SER A 164 -16.40 -27.14 2.96
C SER A 164 -16.89 -27.13 1.50
N ARG A 165 -16.12 -26.52 0.58
CA ARG A 165 -16.50 -26.34 -0.83
C ARG A 165 -15.79 -27.29 -1.78
N LEU A 166 -14.59 -27.71 -1.44
CA LEU A 166 -13.78 -28.57 -2.30
C LEU A 166 -14.08 -30.06 -2.04
N PRO A 167 -14.18 -30.89 -3.09
CA PRO A 167 -14.32 -32.34 -2.93
C PRO A 167 -13.18 -32.95 -2.09
N ALA A 168 -13.50 -33.74 -1.10
CA ALA A 168 -12.51 -34.35 -0.22
C ALA A 168 -11.52 -35.27 -0.98
N ALA A 169 -11.94 -35.86 -2.11
CA ALA A 169 -11.14 -36.76 -2.92
C ALA A 169 -10.03 -36.07 -3.74
N LEU A 170 -9.98 -34.73 -3.77
CA LEU A 170 -8.89 -34.02 -4.45
C LEU A 170 -7.60 -34.14 -3.63
N ASP A 171 -6.48 -34.34 -4.34
CA ASP A 171 -5.15 -34.20 -3.76
C ASP A 171 -4.85 -32.73 -3.40
N ASP A 172 -3.75 -32.49 -2.69
CA ASP A 172 -3.41 -31.16 -2.19
C ASP A 172 -3.09 -30.15 -3.31
N ASP A 173 -2.48 -30.62 -4.41
CA ASP A 173 -2.18 -29.77 -5.57
C ASP A 173 -3.46 -29.28 -6.25
N ARG A 174 -4.40 -30.20 -6.51
CA ARG A 174 -5.70 -29.86 -7.09
C ARG A 174 -6.54 -28.99 -6.17
N LYS A 175 -6.47 -29.21 -4.84
CA LYS A 175 -7.11 -28.32 -3.86
C LYS A 175 -6.53 -26.92 -3.91
N ALA A 176 -5.20 -26.78 -4.03
CA ALA A 176 -4.54 -25.49 -4.15
C ALA A 176 -4.95 -24.73 -5.43
N ILE A 177 -4.98 -25.44 -6.57
CA ILE A 177 -5.45 -24.88 -7.85
C ILE A 177 -6.91 -24.42 -7.75
N ALA A 178 -7.78 -25.28 -7.22
CA ALA A 178 -9.19 -24.94 -7.08
C ALA A 178 -9.41 -23.76 -6.12
N ARG A 179 -8.69 -23.71 -5.00
CA ARG A 179 -8.71 -22.58 -4.05
C ARG A 179 -8.31 -21.27 -4.73
N GLN A 180 -7.25 -21.28 -5.53
CA GLN A 180 -6.80 -20.11 -6.29
C GLN A 180 -7.85 -19.66 -7.32
N ALA A 181 -8.49 -20.60 -8.00
CA ALA A 181 -9.54 -20.29 -8.96
C ALA A 181 -10.77 -19.67 -8.27
N TYR A 182 -11.22 -20.20 -7.14
CA TYR A 182 -12.30 -19.62 -6.35
C TYR A 182 -11.96 -18.20 -5.85
N ALA A 183 -10.73 -18.00 -5.34
CA ALA A 183 -10.31 -16.69 -4.87
C ALA A 183 -10.28 -15.61 -5.98
N GLY A 184 -10.13 -16.02 -7.24
CA GLY A 184 -10.23 -15.12 -8.39
C GLY A 184 -11.66 -14.79 -8.83
N LEU A 185 -12.67 -15.49 -8.28
CA LEU A 185 -14.09 -15.28 -8.59
C LEU A 185 -14.85 -14.50 -7.50
N LEU A 186 -14.27 -14.38 -6.31
CA LEU A 186 -14.84 -13.67 -5.15
C LEU A 186 -14.33 -12.23 -5.11
#